data_f6f98284530a027162e60e4699d74668
#
_entry.id   f6f98284530a027162e60e4699d74668
#
_cell.length_a   1.000
_cell.length_b   1.000
_cell.length_c   1.000
_cell.angle_alpha   90.00
_cell.angle_beta   90.00
_cell.angle_gamma   90.00
#
_symmetry.space_group_name_H-M   'P 1'
#
loop_
_entity.id
_entity.type
_entity.pdbx_description
1 polymer ?
#
loop_
_entity_poly.entity_id
_entity_poly.type
_entity_poly.pdbx_seq_one_letter_code
_entity_poly.pdbx_strand_id
1 'polypeptide(L)'
;MRPLRGFARTRRGIAHAVYFADLLRLAEMKRVAAQVAEHEPRIDVLINNAGGLFATRRLTEDGLERTFALNHMAYFVVTEGLRERLLASRPARIINTASAAHQGATLDFDDLQSAKSFGAVKAYRRSKLCNILFTRELARRLDVEAVTANCLHPGFVATRFGDQSGGWMSHIVRLAKFFAISPAKGAQTIVYLASSPNVAKTTGQYFYESISAIPSPAAQDDQAALLLWQRSAALAGIPELP
;
A
#
# COMPACT_ATOMS: atom_id res chain seq x y z
N MET A 1 1.35 -16.20 -23.69
CA MET A 1 1.42 -16.01 -22.22
C MET A 1 2.24 -17.16 -21.62
N ARG A 2 3.38 -16.89 -20.99
CA ARG A 2 4.13 -17.95 -20.28
C ARG A 2 3.61 -18.05 -18.86
N PRO A 3 3.17 -19.23 -18.38
CA PRO A 3 2.76 -19.38 -16.98
C PRO A 3 3.98 -19.18 -16.07
N LEU A 4 3.81 -18.35 -15.02
CA LEU A 4 4.82 -18.18 -13.98
C LEU A 4 5.01 -19.51 -13.24
N ARG A 5 6.13 -20.20 -13.49
CA ARG A 5 6.55 -21.38 -12.73
C ARG A 5 6.90 -20.92 -11.29
N GLY A 6 6.00 -21.11 -10.36
CA GLY A 6 6.25 -20.80 -8.93
C GLY A 6 5.02 -20.58 -8.06
N PHE A 7 3.86 -20.27 -8.65
CA PHE A 7 2.61 -20.08 -7.91
C PHE A 7 1.71 -21.34 -7.84
N ALA A 8 2.13 -22.44 -8.42
CA ALA A 8 1.32 -23.65 -8.59
C ALA A 8 1.23 -24.57 -7.33
N ARG A 9 1.24 -24.03 -6.10
CA ARG A 9 1.19 -24.87 -4.89
C ARG A 9 0.16 -24.43 -3.86
N THR A 10 -1.02 -23.95 -4.28
CA THR A 10 -2.12 -23.72 -3.36
C THR A 10 -3.43 -24.23 -3.93
N ARG A 11 -4.01 -25.21 -3.30
CA ARG A 11 -5.30 -25.91 -3.58
C ARG A 11 -5.54 -26.23 -5.07
N ARG A 12 -5.45 -27.51 -5.42
CA ARG A 12 -5.91 -28.04 -6.72
C ARG A 12 -7.34 -27.56 -6.99
N GLY A 13 -7.55 -26.92 -8.14
CA GLY A 13 -8.88 -26.55 -8.64
C GLY A 13 -9.27 -25.08 -8.54
N ILE A 14 -8.42 -24.18 -7.98
CA ILE A 14 -8.69 -22.73 -8.00
C ILE A 14 -7.96 -22.08 -9.19
N ALA A 15 -8.68 -21.43 -10.08
CA ALA A 15 -8.10 -20.61 -11.14
C ALA A 15 -7.50 -19.32 -10.54
N HIS A 16 -6.28 -18.98 -10.97
CA HIS A 16 -5.63 -17.73 -10.59
C HIS A 16 -5.38 -16.90 -11.84
N ALA A 17 -5.85 -15.64 -11.84
CA ALA A 17 -5.50 -14.66 -12.87
C ALA A 17 -4.27 -13.87 -12.44
N VAL A 18 -3.45 -13.45 -13.43
CA VAL A 18 -2.25 -12.64 -13.20
C VAL A 18 -2.29 -11.44 -14.14
N TYR A 19 -2.22 -10.26 -13.54
CA TYR A 19 -2.20 -8.97 -14.25
C TYR A 19 -0.85 -8.31 -14.03
N PHE A 20 -0.17 -7.94 -15.11
CA PHE A 20 1.13 -7.29 -15.05
C PHE A 20 0.99 -5.78 -15.25
N ALA A 21 1.66 -5.00 -14.40
CA ALA A 21 1.73 -3.55 -14.52
C ALA A 21 3.06 -3.03 -13.95
N ASP A 22 3.56 -1.95 -14.51
CA ASP A 22 4.60 -1.13 -13.90
C ASP A 22 3.95 -0.13 -12.95
N LEU A 23 4.02 -0.40 -11.65
CA LEU A 23 3.45 0.47 -10.61
C LEU A 23 4.29 1.75 -10.35
N LEU A 24 5.21 2.11 -11.22
CA LEU A 24 5.86 3.42 -11.27
C LEU A 24 5.20 4.35 -12.28
N ARG A 25 4.18 3.91 -13.03
CA ARG A 25 3.51 4.65 -14.10
C ARG A 25 2.02 4.75 -13.81
N LEU A 26 1.49 5.96 -13.72
CA LEU A 26 0.05 6.20 -13.45
C LEU A 26 -0.86 5.54 -14.49
N ALA A 27 -0.46 5.58 -15.77
CA ALA A 27 -1.21 4.94 -16.84
C ALA A 27 -1.33 3.42 -16.64
N GLU A 28 -0.25 2.76 -16.19
CA GLU A 28 -0.24 1.32 -15.92
C GLU A 28 -1.03 0.94 -14.66
N MET A 29 -0.99 1.79 -13.61
CA MET A 29 -1.82 1.61 -12.42
C MET A 29 -3.31 1.67 -12.79
N LYS A 30 -3.72 2.67 -13.58
CA LYS A 30 -5.10 2.82 -14.08
C LYS A 30 -5.50 1.65 -14.97
N ARG A 31 -4.61 1.27 -15.92
CA ARG A 31 -4.86 0.17 -16.85
C ARG A 31 -5.08 -1.16 -16.11
N VAL A 32 -4.21 -1.49 -15.14
CA VAL A 32 -4.35 -2.76 -14.40
C VAL A 32 -5.61 -2.77 -13.54
N ALA A 33 -5.95 -1.66 -12.88
CA ALA A 33 -7.19 -1.55 -12.13
C ALA A 33 -8.42 -1.76 -13.03
N ALA A 34 -8.46 -1.12 -14.20
CA ALA A 34 -9.55 -1.30 -15.18
C ALA A 34 -9.63 -2.76 -15.67
N GLN A 35 -8.50 -3.38 -16.00
CA GLN A 35 -8.48 -4.79 -16.41
C GLN A 35 -9.00 -5.74 -15.33
N VAL A 36 -8.59 -5.53 -14.07
CA VAL A 36 -9.10 -6.32 -12.95
C VAL A 36 -10.59 -6.10 -12.78
N ALA A 37 -11.07 -4.84 -12.81
CA ALA A 37 -12.49 -4.52 -12.68
C ALA A 37 -13.34 -5.13 -13.81
N GLU A 38 -12.80 -5.25 -15.02
CA GLU A 38 -13.47 -5.85 -16.17
C GLU A 38 -13.60 -7.38 -16.05
N HIS A 39 -12.52 -8.05 -15.61
CA HIS A 39 -12.46 -9.51 -15.65
C HIS A 39 -12.86 -10.19 -14.34
N GLU A 40 -12.76 -9.47 -13.20
CA GLU A 40 -13.13 -10.01 -11.90
C GLU A 40 -14.50 -9.48 -11.48
N PRO A 41 -15.54 -10.32 -11.54
CA PRO A 41 -16.90 -9.89 -11.24
C PRO A 41 -17.11 -9.54 -9.78
N ARG A 42 -16.22 -10.04 -8.89
CA ARG A 42 -16.27 -9.85 -7.44
C ARG A 42 -14.86 -9.70 -6.86
N ILE A 43 -14.69 -8.73 -5.96
CA ILE A 43 -13.46 -8.50 -5.21
C ILE A 43 -13.81 -8.41 -3.72
N ASP A 44 -13.63 -9.48 -2.99
CA ASP A 44 -13.90 -9.52 -1.55
C ASP A 44 -12.81 -8.86 -0.73
N VAL A 45 -11.56 -8.94 -1.20
CA VAL A 45 -10.39 -8.41 -0.51
C VAL A 45 -9.40 -7.81 -1.49
N LEU A 46 -9.05 -6.52 -1.29
CA LEU A 46 -7.94 -5.86 -1.95
C LEU A 46 -6.77 -5.75 -0.96
N ILE A 47 -5.61 -6.30 -1.32
CA ILE A 47 -4.39 -6.20 -0.52
C ILE A 47 -3.36 -5.36 -1.27
N ASN A 48 -3.18 -4.12 -0.86
CA ASN A 48 -2.13 -3.23 -1.31
C ASN A 48 -0.84 -3.53 -0.55
N ASN A 49 0.08 -4.27 -1.16
CA ASN A 49 1.29 -4.74 -0.49
C ASN A 49 2.59 -4.41 -1.25
N ALA A 50 2.52 -4.07 -2.52
CA ALA A 50 3.71 -3.69 -3.29
C ALA A 50 4.43 -2.51 -2.65
N GLY A 51 5.76 -2.54 -2.62
CA GLY A 51 6.52 -1.44 -2.05
C GLY A 51 8.02 -1.63 -2.20
N GLY A 52 8.75 -0.52 -2.11
CA GLY A 52 10.19 -0.50 -2.25
C GLY A 52 10.83 0.73 -1.61
N LEU A 53 12.16 0.70 -1.58
CA LEU A 53 13.02 1.80 -1.17
C LEU A 53 14.05 2.03 -2.27
N PHE A 54 14.11 3.24 -2.80
CA PHE A 54 15.09 3.63 -3.82
C PHE A 54 16.19 4.49 -3.22
N ALA A 55 17.45 4.12 -3.45
CA ALA A 55 18.61 4.78 -2.85
C ALA A 55 18.82 6.21 -3.37
N THR A 56 18.39 6.50 -4.60
CA THR A 56 18.57 7.79 -5.25
C THR A 56 17.23 8.38 -5.65
N ARG A 57 17.11 9.71 -5.56
CA ARG A 57 15.95 10.42 -6.07
C ARG A 57 15.93 10.32 -7.60
N ARG A 58 14.86 9.75 -8.11
CA ARG A 58 14.50 9.78 -9.54
C ARG A 58 13.01 10.01 -9.65
N LEU A 59 12.61 10.74 -10.66
CA LEU A 59 11.21 10.91 -10.98
C LEU A 59 10.77 9.83 -11.97
N THR A 60 9.50 9.46 -11.88
CA THR A 60 8.81 8.67 -12.91
C THR A 60 8.50 9.53 -14.13
N GLU A 61 7.96 8.94 -15.18
CA GLU A 61 7.47 9.68 -16.37
C GLU A 61 6.38 10.69 -16.00
N ASP A 62 5.62 10.42 -14.94
CA ASP A 62 4.56 11.26 -14.42
C ASP A 62 5.08 12.37 -13.47
N GLY A 63 6.40 12.53 -13.32
CA GLY A 63 7.02 13.53 -12.42
C GLY A 63 6.97 13.17 -10.94
N LEU A 64 6.63 11.93 -10.57
CA LEU A 64 6.54 11.49 -9.18
C LEU A 64 7.87 10.92 -8.69
N GLU A 65 8.24 11.18 -7.42
CA GLU A 65 9.35 10.48 -6.79
C GLU A 65 9.04 8.99 -6.67
N ARG A 66 9.98 8.14 -7.04
CA ARG A 66 9.75 6.69 -7.23
C ARG A 66 9.23 5.97 -5.98
N THR A 67 9.71 6.34 -4.79
CA THR A 67 9.24 5.72 -3.53
C THR A 67 7.82 6.14 -3.23
N PHE A 68 7.50 7.42 -3.43
CA PHE A 68 6.13 7.95 -3.29
C PHE A 68 5.20 7.31 -4.32
N ALA A 69 5.63 7.21 -5.59
CA ALA A 69 4.86 6.60 -6.66
C ALA A 69 4.50 5.13 -6.35
N LEU A 70 5.52 4.31 -6.05
CA LEU A 70 5.31 2.87 -5.82
C LEU A 70 4.56 2.57 -4.52
N ASN A 71 4.92 3.26 -3.42
CA ASN A 71 4.42 2.88 -2.10
C ASN A 71 3.06 3.51 -1.77
N HIS A 72 2.76 4.69 -2.33
CA HIS A 72 1.53 5.42 -2.02
C HIS A 72 0.61 5.59 -3.24
N MET A 73 1.10 6.19 -4.34
CA MET A 73 0.23 6.48 -5.48
C MET A 73 -0.32 5.20 -6.11
N ALA A 74 0.45 4.12 -6.14
CA ALA A 74 -0.05 2.82 -6.61
C ALA A 74 -1.24 2.32 -5.78
N TYR A 75 -1.19 2.46 -4.46
CA TYR A 75 -2.28 2.09 -3.57
C TYR A 75 -3.51 2.96 -3.82
N PHE A 76 -3.31 4.28 -3.90
CA PHE A 76 -4.36 5.24 -4.16
C PHE A 76 -5.05 4.96 -5.51
N VAL A 77 -4.29 4.93 -6.60
CA VAL A 77 -4.84 4.79 -7.97
C VAL A 77 -5.53 3.44 -8.18
N VAL A 78 -4.91 2.35 -7.71
CA VAL A 78 -5.51 1.00 -7.85
C VAL A 78 -6.78 0.89 -7.00
N THR A 79 -6.78 1.42 -5.79
CA THR A 79 -7.96 1.39 -4.92
C THR A 79 -9.11 2.19 -5.53
N GLU A 80 -8.87 3.41 -5.99
CA GLU A 80 -9.90 4.24 -6.62
C GLU A 80 -10.39 3.63 -7.95
N GLY A 81 -9.49 3.05 -8.75
CA GLY A 81 -9.88 2.36 -9.98
C GLY A 81 -10.69 1.07 -9.75
N LEU A 82 -10.63 0.48 -8.55
CA LEU A 82 -11.43 -0.68 -8.16
C LEU A 82 -12.62 -0.34 -7.24
N ARG A 83 -12.81 0.94 -6.90
CA ARG A 83 -13.80 1.39 -5.91
C ARG A 83 -15.22 0.88 -6.19
N GLU A 84 -15.72 1.05 -7.39
CA GLU A 84 -17.07 0.60 -7.76
C GLU A 84 -17.21 -0.92 -7.64
N ARG A 85 -16.18 -1.67 -8.06
CA ARG A 85 -16.18 -3.12 -7.97
C ARG A 85 -16.17 -3.60 -6.51
N LEU A 86 -15.38 -2.96 -5.65
CA LEU A 86 -15.36 -3.24 -4.21
C LEU A 86 -16.72 -2.95 -3.56
N LEU A 87 -17.33 -1.81 -3.88
CA LEU A 87 -18.67 -1.45 -3.38
C LEU A 87 -19.75 -2.42 -3.86
N ALA A 88 -19.65 -2.92 -5.09
CA ALA A 88 -20.57 -3.93 -5.62
C ALA A 88 -20.36 -5.32 -4.99
N SER A 89 -19.17 -5.60 -4.47
CA SER A 89 -18.80 -6.90 -3.90
C SER A 89 -19.14 -7.07 -2.42
N ARG A 90 -19.70 -6.05 -1.80
CA ARG A 90 -19.95 -5.96 -0.34
C ARG A 90 -20.42 -7.28 0.31
N PRO A 91 -19.95 -7.60 1.57
CA PRO A 91 -18.93 -6.81 2.28
C PRO A 91 -17.53 -7.08 1.72
N ALA A 92 -16.75 -6.03 1.49
CA ALA A 92 -15.38 -6.14 1.00
C ALA A 92 -14.38 -5.52 2.00
N ARG A 93 -13.08 -5.82 1.83
CA ARG A 93 -12.03 -5.36 2.72
C ARG A 93 -10.83 -4.83 1.93
N ILE A 94 -10.28 -3.70 2.37
CA ILE A 94 -9.05 -3.11 1.84
C ILE A 94 -7.98 -3.17 2.92
N ILE A 95 -6.82 -3.75 2.58
CA ILE A 95 -5.70 -3.90 3.50
C ILE A 95 -4.47 -3.21 2.89
N ASN A 96 -3.95 -2.18 3.57
CA ASN A 96 -2.81 -1.40 3.13
C ASN A 96 -1.57 -1.72 3.97
N THR A 97 -0.48 -2.10 3.32
CA THR A 97 0.79 -2.36 4.01
C THR A 97 1.54 -1.06 4.29
N ALA A 98 1.50 -0.63 5.55
CA ALA A 98 2.31 0.45 6.09
C ALA A 98 3.66 -0.09 6.64
N SER A 99 4.23 0.56 7.66
CA SER A 99 5.45 0.13 8.33
C SER A 99 5.62 0.87 9.66
N ALA A 100 6.29 0.27 10.64
CA ALA A 100 6.77 0.97 11.83
C ALA A 100 7.70 2.14 11.49
N ALA A 101 8.30 2.14 10.30
CA ALA A 101 9.13 3.24 9.81
C ALA A 101 8.40 4.59 9.72
N HIS A 102 7.05 4.64 9.74
CA HIS A 102 6.29 5.89 9.79
C HIS A 102 6.53 6.70 11.07
N GLN A 103 7.01 6.06 12.14
CA GLN A 103 7.30 6.73 13.42
C GLN A 103 8.31 7.87 13.23
N GLY A 104 7.96 9.07 13.71
CA GLY A 104 8.77 10.29 13.55
C GLY A 104 8.89 10.81 12.12
N ALA A 105 8.09 10.32 11.15
CA ALA A 105 7.94 10.95 9.86
C ALA A 105 6.92 12.10 9.92
N THR A 106 7.13 13.11 9.10
CA THR A 106 6.19 14.21 8.84
C THR A 106 6.07 14.44 7.34
N LEU A 107 4.92 14.93 6.88
CA LEU A 107 4.73 15.34 5.49
C LEU A 107 4.99 16.84 5.34
N ASP A 108 5.70 17.20 4.28
CA ASP A 108 5.75 18.54 3.74
C ASP A 108 4.94 18.53 2.44
N PHE A 109 3.75 19.12 2.47
CA PHE A 109 2.83 19.13 1.34
C PHE A 109 3.31 20.03 0.20
N ASP A 110 4.26 20.93 0.47
CA ASP A 110 4.94 21.74 -0.55
C ASP A 110 6.15 21.02 -1.16
N ASP A 111 6.48 19.83 -0.62
CA ASP A 111 7.59 18.99 -1.09
C ASP A 111 7.32 17.48 -0.93
N LEU A 112 6.15 17.03 -1.36
CA LEU A 112 5.83 15.58 -1.36
C LEU A 112 6.80 14.76 -2.21
N GLN A 113 7.39 15.38 -3.24
CA GLN A 113 8.34 14.73 -4.16
C GLN A 113 9.80 14.80 -3.68
N SER A 114 10.04 15.29 -2.47
CA SER A 114 11.40 15.42 -1.88
C SER A 114 12.39 16.15 -2.79
N ALA A 115 11.93 17.24 -3.44
CA ALA A 115 12.74 18.04 -4.35
C ALA A 115 13.77 18.91 -3.60
N LYS A 116 13.37 19.45 -2.45
CA LYS A 116 14.23 20.32 -1.61
C LYS A 116 15.31 19.52 -0.89
N SER A 117 14.99 18.31 -0.43
CA SER A 117 15.90 17.45 0.34
C SER A 117 15.48 15.99 0.25
N PHE A 118 16.29 15.18 -0.42
CA PHE A 118 16.08 13.75 -0.55
C PHE A 118 16.97 12.96 0.41
N GLY A 119 16.36 11.96 1.03
CA GLY A 119 17.03 10.86 1.72
C GLY A 119 16.20 9.59 1.55
N ALA A 120 16.82 8.51 1.10
CA ALA A 120 16.10 7.27 0.77
C ALA A 120 15.22 6.76 1.93
N VAL A 121 15.78 6.74 3.15
CA VAL A 121 15.05 6.34 4.36
C VAL A 121 13.97 7.35 4.71
N LYS A 122 14.23 8.67 4.54
CA LYS A 122 13.24 9.73 4.78
C LYS A 122 12.06 9.60 3.82
N ALA A 123 12.32 9.40 2.51
CA ALA A 123 11.29 9.20 1.50
C ALA A 123 10.44 7.95 1.80
N TYR A 124 11.09 6.84 2.17
CA TYR A 124 10.40 5.62 2.57
C TYR A 124 9.51 5.82 3.80
N ARG A 125 10.03 6.43 4.87
CA ARG A 125 9.28 6.74 6.09
C ARG A 125 8.04 7.59 5.79
N ARG A 126 8.21 8.64 4.97
CA ARG A 126 7.10 9.50 4.52
C ARG A 126 6.07 8.71 3.71
N SER A 127 6.48 7.83 2.80
CA SER A 127 5.56 7.02 2.01
C SER A 127 4.74 6.05 2.88
N LYS A 128 5.32 5.55 3.98
CA LYS A 128 4.60 4.68 4.92
C LYS A 128 3.66 5.45 5.86
N LEU A 129 3.98 6.70 6.16
CA LEU A 129 3.04 7.64 6.80
C LEU A 129 1.85 7.92 5.85
N CYS A 130 2.12 8.17 4.56
CA CYS A 130 1.07 8.35 3.56
C CYS A 130 0.08 7.18 3.53
N ASN A 131 0.56 5.93 3.66
CA ASN A 131 -0.33 4.76 3.64
C ASN A 131 -1.28 4.71 4.84
N ILE A 132 -0.85 5.16 6.02
CA ILE A 132 -1.74 5.23 7.20
C ILE A 132 -2.77 6.36 7.03
N LEU A 133 -2.32 7.56 6.64
CA LEU A 133 -3.20 8.70 6.39
C LEU A 133 -4.23 8.40 5.29
N PHE A 134 -3.79 7.79 4.18
CA PHE A 134 -4.67 7.32 3.11
C PHE A 134 -5.72 6.34 3.62
N THR A 135 -5.33 5.36 4.43
CA THR A 135 -6.26 4.38 5.01
C THR A 135 -7.32 5.04 5.88
N ARG A 136 -6.92 6.01 6.70
CA ARG A 136 -7.83 6.75 7.57
C ARG A 136 -8.85 7.57 6.78
N GLU A 137 -8.37 8.30 5.75
CA GLU A 137 -9.25 9.09 4.89
C GLU A 137 -10.16 8.20 4.05
N LEU A 138 -9.65 7.11 3.50
CA LEU A 138 -10.45 6.12 2.77
C LEU A 138 -11.56 5.53 3.63
N ALA A 139 -11.25 5.20 4.89
CA ALA A 139 -12.23 4.65 5.83
C ALA A 139 -13.36 5.65 6.14
N ARG A 140 -13.09 6.97 6.13
CA ARG A 140 -14.13 8.01 6.30
C ARG A 140 -15.05 8.16 5.09
N ARG A 141 -14.55 7.82 3.89
CA ARG A 141 -15.25 7.93 2.62
C ARG A 141 -16.02 6.68 2.23
N LEU A 142 -15.91 5.61 3.00
CA LEU A 142 -16.56 4.33 2.75
C LEU A 142 -17.61 4.03 3.81
N ASP A 143 -18.74 3.47 3.38
CA ASP A 143 -19.69 2.87 4.30
C ASP A 143 -19.09 1.58 4.89
N VAL A 144 -18.92 1.54 6.20
CA VAL A 144 -18.34 0.41 6.93
C VAL A 144 -19.11 -0.90 6.72
N GLU A 145 -20.41 -0.83 6.46
CA GLU A 145 -21.22 -2.01 6.16
C GLU A 145 -20.97 -2.53 4.73
N ALA A 146 -20.40 -1.71 3.87
CA ALA A 146 -20.07 -2.10 2.50
C ALA A 146 -18.60 -2.47 2.34
N VAL A 147 -17.67 -1.61 2.79
CA VAL A 147 -16.22 -1.82 2.62
C VAL A 147 -15.47 -1.30 3.83
N THR A 148 -14.63 -2.12 4.43
CA THR A 148 -13.69 -1.67 5.48
C THR A 148 -12.30 -1.46 4.91
N ALA A 149 -11.56 -0.47 5.44
CA ALA A 149 -10.19 -0.18 5.07
C ALA A 149 -9.29 -0.11 6.31
N ASN A 150 -8.28 -0.97 6.39
CA ASN A 150 -7.33 -1.00 7.50
C ASN A 150 -5.90 -1.06 6.98
N CYS A 151 -4.95 -0.66 7.81
CA CYS A 151 -3.55 -0.79 7.48
C CYS A 151 -2.78 -1.55 8.57
N LEU A 152 -1.61 -2.03 8.20
CA LEU A 152 -0.78 -2.80 9.12
C LEU A 152 0.71 -2.52 8.88
N HIS A 153 1.49 -2.90 9.89
CA HIS A 153 2.93 -3.09 9.76
C HIS A 153 3.24 -4.59 9.93
N PRO A 154 3.91 -5.22 8.94
CA PRO A 154 4.12 -6.67 8.95
C PRO A 154 5.28 -7.14 9.85
N GLY A 155 5.95 -6.25 10.58
CA GLY A 155 7.24 -6.51 11.19
C GLY A 155 8.40 -6.32 10.19
N PHE A 156 9.60 -6.68 10.59
CA PHE A 156 10.76 -6.67 9.70
C PHE A 156 10.87 -8.03 9.00
N VAL A 157 10.36 -8.11 7.79
CA VAL A 157 10.21 -9.38 7.04
C VAL A 157 11.43 -9.64 6.15
N ALA A 158 11.93 -10.87 6.13
CA ALA A 158 12.99 -11.34 5.25
C ALA A 158 12.49 -11.47 3.80
N THR A 159 12.37 -10.34 3.10
CA THR A 159 12.00 -10.28 1.68
C THR A 159 13.15 -9.72 0.85
N ARG A 160 12.96 -9.61 -0.48
CA ARG A 160 13.88 -8.88 -1.36
C ARG A 160 13.85 -7.36 -1.17
N PHE A 161 13.17 -6.89 -0.12
CA PHE A 161 13.10 -5.47 0.21
C PHE A 161 14.50 -4.89 0.43
N GLY A 162 14.82 -3.82 -0.28
CA GLY A 162 16.12 -3.17 -0.20
C GLY A 162 17.24 -3.81 -1.05
N ASP A 163 17.02 -4.93 -1.75
CA ASP A 163 18.02 -5.53 -2.63
C ASP A 163 18.40 -4.59 -3.79
N GLN A 164 17.50 -3.67 -4.16
CA GLN A 164 17.71 -2.64 -5.20
C GLN A 164 18.27 -1.31 -4.63
N SER A 165 18.54 -1.23 -3.33
CA SER A 165 19.03 0.02 -2.72
C SER A 165 20.46 0.39 -3.11
N GLY A 166 21.28 -0.58 -3.58
CA GLY A 166 22.65 -0.36 -4.05
C GLY A 166 23.66 0.06 -2.95
N GLY A 167 24.95 -0.01 -3.24
CA GLY A 167 26.02 0.47 -2.38
C GLY A 167 26.05 -0.16 -0.98
N TRP A 168 26.62 0.57 0.01
CA TRP A 168 26.80 0.12 1.40
C TRP A 168 25.46 -0.21 2.11
N MET A 169 24.36 0.41 1.68
CA MET A 169 23.04 0.20 2.25
C MET A 169 22.55 -1.23 2.01
N SER A 170 22.94 -1.88 0.89
CA SER A 170 22.62 -3.29 0.62
C SER A 170 23.26 -4.24 1.64
N HIS A 171 24.44 -3.91 2.16
CA HIS A 171 25.12 -4.70 3.21
C HIS A 171 24.40 -4.58 4.55
N ILE A 172 23.95 -3.38 4.93
CA ILE A 172 23.14 -3.17 6.15
C ILE A 172 21.82 -3.93 6.06
N VAL A 173 21.11 -3.81 4.93
CA VAL A 173 19.86 -4.56 4.70
C VAL A 173 20.10 -6.07 4.76
N ARG A 174 21.21 -6.56 4.19
CA ARG A 174 21.56 -7.99 4.23
C ARG A 174 21.85 -8.46 5.66
N LEU A 175 22.56 -7.67 6.46
CA LEU A 175 22.82 -7.99 7.86
C LEU A 175 21.52 -7.96 8.70
N ALA A 176 20.66 -6.97 8.48
CA ALA A 176 19.37 -6.86 9.15
C ALA A 176 18.42 -8.02 8.81
N LYS A 177 18.55 -8.66 7.62
CA LYS A 177 17.77 -9.84 7.26
C LYS A 177 18.00 -11.05 8.18
N PHE A 178 19.10 -11.14 8.91
CA PHE A 178 19.29 -12.19 9.91
C PHE A 178 18.32 -12.09 11.10
N PHE A 179 17.83 -10.89 11.39
CA PHE A 179 16.85 -10.63 12.45
C PHE A 179 15.42 -10.51 11.91
N ALA A 180 15.22 -10.72 10.61
CA ALA A 180 13.94 -10.58 9.98
C ALA A 180 13.05 -11.81 10.22
N ILE A 181 11.77 -11.56 10.43
CA ILE A 181 10.77 -12.62 10.53
C ILE A 181 10.54 -13.29 9.17
N SER A 182 10.05 -14.53 9.20
CA SER A 182 9.71 -15.24 7.97
C SER A 182 8.58 -14.54 7.20
N PRO A 183 8.52 -14.66 5.87
CA PRO A 183 7.40 -14.16 5.09
C PRO A 183 6.03 -14.66 5.57
N ALA A 184 5.96 -15.91 6.03
CA ALA A 184 4.74 -16.48 6.58
C ALA A 184 4.28 -15.76 7.87
N LYS A 185 5.21 -15.43 8.76
CA LYS A 185 4.92 -14.65 9.97
C LYS A 185 4.51 -13.23 9.61
N GLY A 186 5.20 -12.58 8.65
CA GLY A 186 4.84 -11.24 8.18
C GLY A 186 3.45 -11.17 7.53
N ALA A 187 2.99 -12.26 6.92
CA ALA A 187 1.67 -12.35 6.31
C ALA A 187 0.53 -12.58 7.32
N GLN A 188 0.80 -12.96 8.57
CA GLN A 188 -0.25 -13.33 9.54
C GLN A 188 -1.26 -12.21 9.77
N THR A 189 -0.79 -10.97 9.99
CA THR A 189 -1.69 -9.82 10.19
C THR A 189 -2.48 -9.48 8.92
N ILE A 190 -1.89 -9.65 7.73
CA ILE A 190 -2.61 -9.49 6.45
C ILE A 190 -3.74 -10.51 6.36
N VAL A 191 -3.45 -11.80 6.62
CA VAL A 191 -4.45 -12.87 6.59
C VAL A 191 -5.53 -12.64 7.64
N TYR A 192 -5.15 -12.22 8.85
CA TYR A 192 -6.10 -11.88 9.92
C TYR A 192 -7.08 -10.78 9.47
N LEU A 193 -6.57 -9.67 8.93
CA LEU A 193 -7.42 -8.58 8.44
C LEU A 193 -8.29 -9.00 7.26
N ALA A 194 -7.77 -9.87 6.40
CA ALA A 194 -8.49 -10.35 5.22
C ALA A 194 -9.64 -11.30 5.55
N SER A 195 -9.50 -12.12 6.61
CA SER A 195 -10.39 -13.26 6.81
C SER A 195 -11.07 -13.36 8.18
N SER A 196 -10.53 -12.71 9.23
CA SER A 196 -11.11 -12.83 10.56
C SER A 196 -12.49 -12.16 10.68
N PRO A 197 -13.49 -12.84 11.28
CA PRO A 197 -14.77 -12.22 11.60
C PRO A 197 -14.64 -11.14 12.70
N ASN A 198 -13.62 -11.20 13.54
CA ASN A 198 -13.43 -10.28 14.66
C ASN A 198 -13.15 -8.82 14.20
N VAL A 199 -12.73 -8.63 12.95
CA VAL A 199 -12.45 -7.32 12.35
C VAL A 199 -13.37 -7.00 11.17
N ALA A 200 -14.50 -7.71 11.05
CA ALA A 200 -15.41 -7.56 9.91
C ALA A 200 -15.95 -6.12 9.76
N LYS A 201 -16.14 -5.42 10.88
CA LYS A 201 -16.64 -4.03 10.93
C LYS A 201 -15.58 -3.05 11.46
N THR A 202 -14.31 -3.47 11.54
CA THR A 202 -13.22 -2.60 11.94
C THR A 202 -12.71 -1.85 10.73
N THR A 203 -12.65 -0.51 10.79
CA THR A 203 -12.18 0.34 9.70
C THR A 203 -11.32 1.50 10.21
N GLY A 204 -10.41 2.03 9.40
CA GLY A 204 -9.54 3.15 9.71
C GLY A 204 -8.42 2.85 10.72
N GLN A 205 -8.21 1.58 11.07
CA GLN A 205 -7.28 1.20 12.13
C GLN A 205 -5.92 0.76 11.59
N TYR A 206 -4.90 0.95 12.45
CA TYR A 206 -3.54 0.47 12.22
C TYR A 206 -3.27 -0.76 13.09
N PHE A 207 -2.68 -1.81 12.51
CA PHE A 207 -2.47 -3.09 13.16
C PHE A 207 -1.00 -3.50 13.20
N TYR A 208 -0.63 -4.16 14.30
CA TYR A 208 0.62 -4.90 14.46
C TYR A 208 0.35 -6.21 15.16
N GLU A 209 0.90 -7.32 14.67
CA GLU A 209 0.70 -8.69 15.21
C GLU A 209 -0.77 -9.05 15.46
N SER A 210 -1.64 -8.68 14.51
CA SER A 210 -3.10 -8.90 14.56
C SER A 210 -3.83 -8.16 15.69
N ILE A 211 -3.20 -7.16 16.31
CA ILE A 211 -3.76 -6.31 17.36
C ILE A 211 -3.81 -4.88 16.84
N SER A 212 -4.89 -4.16 17.13
CA SER A 212 -4.97 -2.73 16.86
C SER A 212 -3.92 -1.98 17.68
N ALA A 213 -3.14 -1.13 17.02
CA ALA A 213 -2.04 -0.38 17.60
C ALA A 213 -2.22 1.13 17.34
N ILE A 214 -1.65 1.94 18.22
CA ILE A 214 -1.69 3.40 18.06
C ILE A 214 -0.55 3.83 17.14
N PRO A 215 -0.83 4.42 15.97
CA PRO A 215 0.20 4.95 15.10
C PRO A 215 0.77 6.28 15.65
N SER A 216 1.79 6.84 14.98
CA SER A 216 2.37 8.14 15.40
C SER A 216 1.35 9.26 15.40
N PRO A 217 1.55 10.35 16.18
CA PRO A 217 0.65 11.50 16.16
C PRO A 217 0.44 12.07 14.75
N ALA A 218 1.50 12.17 13.93
CA ALA A 218 1.39 12.63 12.55
C ALA A 218 0.51 11.72 11.67
N ALA A 219 0.40 10.44 12.00
CA ALA A 219 -0.45 9.48 11.30
C ALA A 219 -1.93 9.55 11.77
N GLN A 220 -2.23 10.34 12.79
CA GLN A 220 -3.56 10.57 13.33
C GLN A 220 -4.12 11.96 12.93
N ASP A 221 -3.37 12.73 12.18
CA ASP A 221 -3.75 14.05 11.70
C ASP A 221 -4.76 13.94 10.55
N ASP A 222 -6.02 14.26 10.85
CA ASP A 222 -7.13 14.15 9.90
C ASP A 222 -7.08 15.23 8.81
N GLN A 223 -6.52 16.40 9.10
CA GLN A 223 -6.31 17.43 8.07
C GLN A 223 -5.21 17.02 7.09
N ALA A 224 -4.12 16.45 7.61
CA ALA A 224 -3.07 15.90 6.76
C ALA A 224 -3.59 14.73 5.91
N ALA A 225 -4.48 13.90 6.43
CA ALA A 225 -5.09 12.80 5.69
C ALA A 225 -5.96 13.32 4.53
N LEU A 226 -6.81 14.31 4.78
CA LEU A 226 -7.63 14.96 3.76
C LEU A 226 -6.76 15.64 2.69
N LEU A 227 -5.77 16.42 3.10
CA LEU A 227 -4.89 17.13 2.17
C LEU A 227 -4.06 16.16 1.31
N LEU A 228 -3.59 15.05 1.90
CA LEU A 228 -2.90 13.99 1.15
C LEU A 228 -3.82 13.38 0.09
N TRP A 229 -5.08 13.10 0.45
CA TRP A 229 -6.09 12.60 -0.49
C TRP A 229 -6.25 13.53 -1.67
N GLN A 230 -6.49 14.81 -1.41
CA GLN A 230 -6.69 15.83 -2.44
C GLN A 230 -5.46 15.96 -3.36
N ARG A 231 -4.27 16.01 -2.80
CA ARG A 231 -3.02 16.05 -3.57
C ARG A 231 -2.82 14.77 -4.42
N SER A 232 -3.16 13.60 -3.88
CA SER A 232 -3.06 12.34 -4.61
C SER A 232 -4.07 12.26 -5.74
N ALA A 233 -5.31 12.69 -5.52
CA ALA A 233 -6.33 12.77 -6.55
C ALA A 233 -5.92 13.70 -7.71
N ALA A 234 -5.43 14.90 -7.37
CA ALA A 234 -4.93 15.87 -8.36
C ALA A 234 -3.75 15.31 -9.16
N LEU A 235 -2.76 14.70 -8.50
CA LEU A 235 -1.60 14.08 -9.16
C LEU A 235 -2.00 12.91 -10.07
N ALA A 236 -3.00 12.15 -9.68
CA ALA A 236 -3.53 11.04 -10.48
C ALA A 236 -4.49 11.50 -11.58
N GLY A 237 -4.96 12.75 -11.58
CA GLY A 237 -6.04 13.21 -12.46
C GLY A 237 -7.33 12.39 -12.24
N ILE A 238 -7.65 12.10 -10.97
CA ILE A 238 -8.88 11.43 -10.55
C ILE A 238 -9.79 12.49 -9.92
N PRO A 239 -11.04 12.64 -10.37
CA PRO A 239 -11.98 13.55 -9.74
C PRO A 239 -12.18 13.22 -8.26
N GLU A 240 -12.25 14.24 -7.39
CA GLU A 240 -12.69 14.03 -6.03
C GLU A 240 -14.18 13.66 -6.06
N LEU A 241 -14.46 12.42 -5.74
CA LEU A 241 -15.85 12.00 -5.47
C LEU A 241 -16.21 12.47 -4.05
N PRO A 242 -17.44 12.97 -3.86
CA PRO A 242 -17.91 13.40 -2.56
C PRO A 242 -17.88 12.30 -1.50
#